data_6e81bf605a7f37299624f7793b3e27f4
#
_entry.id   6e81bf605a7f37299624f7793b3e27f4
#
_cell.length_a   1.000
_cell.length_b   1.000
_cell.length_c   1.000
_cell.angle_alpha   90.00
_cell.angle_beta   90.00
_cell.angle_gamma   90.00
#
_symmetry.space_group_name_H-M   'P 1'
#
loop_
_entity.id
_entity.type
_entity.pdbx_description
1 polymer ?
#
loop_
_entity_poly.entity_id
_entity_poly.type
_entity_poly.pdbx_seq_one_letter_code
_entity_poly.pdbx_strand_id
1 'polypeptide(L)'
;MRVASLAIVLAVLSAHVAAQRTAAPAVPGDPAVGAWRGTIRTAPETPTPFLLSIVKRGNTYAGAINVGGANEIALRRVTVAGNHVTIESGAESRIGAIAIAAELTLDGNKLGGAGTLSVGPLPASVTIELQRQPRADVLQPVVEQRAAYFVGRWTFEYLGGEFPPLSPGSRTGTATFTSTSPETIATIIDASVDGKPHREQWSMTFDAATHMLAVVERRASGPELLSVASWQTPLAIRFTTAPVDHGGRRYQLRRLLQIVSDTSFSVTEEFSVDGAPFRRLGHATFEKTK
;
A
#
# COMPACT_ATOMS: atom_id res chain seq x y z
N MET A 1 46.41 56.04 -32.01
CA MET A 1 45.72 54.93 -32.68
C MET A 1 44.95 54.13 -31.59
N ARG A 2 43.63 54.28 -31.54
CA ARG A 2 42.76 53.56 -30.58
C ARG A 2 42.06 52.45 -31.35
N VAL A 3 42.29 51.20 -30.97
CA VAL A 3 41.62 50.05 -31.56
C VAL A 3 40.40 49.75 -30.65
N ALA A 4 39.21 49.86 -31.22
CA ALA A 4 37.96 49.54 -30.55
C ALA A 4 37.69 48.06 -30.73
N SER A 5 37.58 47.32 -29.62
CA SER A 5 37.18 45.90 -29.63
C SER A 5 35.64 45.84 -29.58
N LEU A 6 35.05 45.24 -30.59
CA LEU A 6 33.61 44.97 -30.71
C LEU A 6 33.32 43.62 -30.08
N ALA A 7 32.64 43.64 -28.94
CA ALA A 7 32.16 42.42 -28.28
C ALA A 7 30.77 42.04 -28.83
N ILE A 8 30.70 40.92 -29.55
CA ILE A 8 29.45 40.32 -30.01
C ILE A 8 28.88 39.45 -28.88
N VAL A 9 27.77 39.88 -28.32
CA VAL A 9 26.99 39.08 -27.36
C VAL A 9 26.02 38.17 -28.15
N LEU A 10 26.32 36.88 -28.19
CA LEU A 10 25.43 35.88 -28.74
C LEU A 10 24.40 35.51 -27.65
N ALA A 11 23.16 36.00 -27.77
CA ALA A 11 22.04 35.54 -26.94
C ALA A 11 21.52 34.22 -27.52
N VAL A 12 21.79 33.11 -26.82
CA VAL A 12 21.20 31.82 -27.15
C VAL A 12 19.84 31.75 -26.48
N LEU A 13 18.76 31.95 -27.25
CA LEU A 13 17.39 31.63 -26.82
C LEU A 13 17.22 30.12 -26.79
N SER A 14 17.28 29.53 -25.62
CA SER A 14 16.87 28.15 -25.40
C SER A 14 15.36 28.09 -25.36
N ALA A 15 14.72 27.77 -26.48
CA ALA A 15 13.31 27.41 -26.53
C ALA A 15 13.09 26.08 -25.83
N HIS A 16 12.56 26.11 -24.61
CA HIS A 16 12.07 24.91 -23.95
C HIS A 16 10.76 24.48 -24.61
N VAL A 17 10.84 23.56 -25.55
CA VAL A 17 9.67 22.84 -26.05
C VAL A 17 9.23 21.89 -24.94
N ALA A 18 8.28 22.34 -24.12
CA ALA A 18 7.53 21.47 -23.23
C ALA A 18 6.74 20.49 -24.13
N ALA A 19 7.26 19.29 -24.31
CA ALA A 19 6.53 18.20 -24.93
C ALA A 19 5.34 17.88 -24.01
N GLN A 20 4.18 18.46 -24.32
CA GLN A 20 2.91 17.99 -23.80
C GLN A 20 2.76 16.53 -24.27
N ARG A 21 3.07 15.58 -23.38
CA ARG A 21 2.65 14.20 -23.55
C ARG A 21 1.12 14.22 -23.52
N THR A 22 0.52 14.26 -24.69
CA THR A 22 -0.89 13.91 -24.85
C THR A 22 -1.04 12.52 -24.25
N ALA A 23 -1.78 12.41 -23.14
CA ALA A 23 -2.15 11.13 -22.56
C ALA A 23 -2.80 10.32 -23.69
N ALA A 24 -2.23 9.15 -23.98
CA ALA A 24 -2.83 8.25 -24.95
C ALA A 24 -4.29 8.04 -24.51
N PRO A 25 -5.26 8.04 -25.47
CA PRO A 25 -6.64 7.80 -25.12
C PRO A 25 -6.71 6.49 -24.35
N ALA A 26 -7.33 6.53 -23.17
CA ALA A 26 -7.53 5.35 -22.36
C ALA A 26 -8.24 4.31 -23.23
N VAL A 27 -7.56 3.20 -23.53
CA VAL A 27 -8.20 2.06 -24.19
C VAL A 27 -9.40 1.70 -23.31
N PRO A 28 -10.62 1.57 -23.87
CA PRO A 28 -11.78 1.17 -23.09
C PRO A 28 -11.41 -0.10 -22.34
N GLY A 29 -11.28 -0.02 -21.02
CA GLY A 29 -10.89 -1.16 -20.21
C GLY A 29 -11.97 -2.23 -20.30
N ASP A 30 -11.58 -3.49 -20.17
CA ASP A 30 -12.52 -4.62 -20.09
C ASP A 30 -13.62 -4.32 -19.04
N PRO A 31 -14.90 -4.35 -19.43
CA PRO A 31 -15.98 -3.88 -18.56
C PRO A 31 -16.17 -4.73 -17.30
N ALA A 32 -15.66 -5.93 -17.23
CA ALA A 32 -15.70 -6.75 -16.01
C ALA A 32 -14.57 -6.41 -15.02
N VAL A 33 -13.47 -5.84 -15.51
CA VAL A 33 -12.28 -5.53 -14.69
C VAL A 33 -12.55 -4.33 -13.78
N GLY A 34 -12.22 -4.48 -12.50
CA GLY A 34 -12.37 -3.42 -11.50
C GLY A 34 -12.71 -3.94 -10.11
N ALA A 35 -12.96 -3.01 -9.19
CA ALA A 35 -13.48 -3.28 -7.87
C ALA A 35 -14.99 -3.07 -7.85
N TRP A 36 -15.69 -3.99 -7.21
CA TRP A 36 -17.13 -4.07 -7.12
C TRP A 36 -17.52 -4.16 -5.64
N ARG A 37 -18.48 -3.38 -5.21
CA ARG A 37 -18.95 -3.34 -3.83
C ARG A 37 -20.46 -3.42 -3.76
N GLY A 38 -20.96 -4.19 -2.79
CA GLY A 38 -22.38 -4.30 -2.55
C GLY A 38 -22.69 -5.32 -1.47
N THR A 39 -23.66 -6.16 -1.73
CA THR A 39 -24.15 -7.13 -0.75
C THR A 39 -24.33 -8.52 -1.36
N ILE A 40 -24.16 -9.52 -0.51
CA ILE A 40 -24.59 -10.89 -0.70
C ILE A 40 -25.71 -11.18 0.29
N ARG A 41 -26.77 -11.82 -0.14
CA ARG A 41 -27.93 -12.18 0.68
C ARG A 41 -28.20 -13.67 0.59
N THR A 42 -28.38 -14.30 1.75
CA THR A 42 -29.03 -15.60 1.90
C THR A 42 -30.48 -15.33 2.34
N ALA A 43 -31.48 -15.90 1.67
CA ALA A 43 -32.85 -15.74 2.17
C ALA A 43 -33.06 -16.61 3.44
N PRO A 44 -33.69 -16.10 4.52
CA PRO A 44 -34.31 -14.78 4.74
C PRO A 44 -33.40 -13.75 5.45
N GLU A 45 -32.09 -13.88 5.40
CA GLU A 45 -31.13 -13.16 6.26
C GLU A 45 -30.81 -11.72 5.81
N THR A 46 -30.22 -10.99 6.73
CA THR A 46 -29.75 -9.60 6.51
C THR A 46 -28.64 -9.55 5.46
N PRO A 47 -28.64 -8.54 4.58
CA PRO A 47 -27.59 -8.38 3.59
C PRO A 47 -26.21 -8.26 4.23
N THR A 48 -25.27 -9.05 3.77
CA THR A 48 -23.87 -9.02 4.22
C THR A 48 -23.04 -8.21 3.22
N PRO A 49 -22.14 -7.31 3.66
CA PRO A 49 -21.24 -6.60 2.78
C PRO A 49 -20.41 -7.57 1.94
N PHE A 50 -20.29 -7.29 0.65
CA PHE A 50 -19.56 -8.12 -0.30
C PHE A 50 -18.69 -7.24 -1.20
N LEU A 51 -17.41 -7.59 -1.30
CA LEU A 51 -16.45 -6.96 -2.19
C LEU A 51 -15.95 -8.01 -3.17
N LEU A 52 -15.83 -7.62 -4.44
CA LEU A 52 -15.28 -8.44 -5.51
C LEU A 52 -14.26 -7.60 -6.29
N SER A 53 -13.05 -8.10 -6.45
CA SER A 53 -12.06 -7.51 -7.36
C SER A 53 -11.81 -8.44 -8.52
N ILE A 54 -11.80 -7.91 -9.76
CA ILE A 54 -11.48 -8.64 -10.97
C ILE A 54 -10.34 -7.92 -11.70
N VAL A 55 -9.30 -8.66 -12.03
CA VAL A 55 -8.16 -8.18 -12.83
C VAL A 55 -7.98 -9.08 -14.05
N LYS A 56 -7.46 -8.51 -15.13
CA LYS A 56 -7.13 -9.25 -16.36
C LYS A 56 -5.61 -9.33 -16.51
N ARG A 57 -5.11 -10.53 -16.78
CA ARG A 57 -3.71 -10.79 -17.09
C ARG A 57 -3.62 -11.54 -18.41
N GLY A 58 -3.22 -10.83 -19.47
CA GLY A 58 -3.29 -11.37 -20.82
C GLY A 58 -4.74 -11.74 -21.19
N ASN A 59 -4.99 -12.99 -21.50
CA ASN A 59 -6.33 -13.51 -21.86
C ASN A 59 -7.06 -14.16 -20.67
N THR A 60 -6.49 -14.15 -19.48
CA THR A 60 -7.08 -14.77 -18.28
C THR A 60 -7.54 -13.73 -17.29
N TYR A 61 -8.55 -14.10 -16.51
CA TYR A 61 -9.03 -13.29 -15.39
C TYR A 61 -8.62 -13.93 -14.07
N ALA A 62 -8.36 -13.08 -13.11
CA ALA A 62 -8.15 -13.45 -11.72
C ALA A 62 -8.91 -12.47 -10.82
N GLY A 63 -9.08 -12.79 -9.58
CA GLY A 63 -9.79 -11.91 -8.66
C GLY A 63 -9.77 -12.41 -7.23
N ALA A 64 -10.43 -11.67 -6.37
CA ALA A 64 -10.63 -12.02 -4.98
C ALA A 64 -11.95 -11.46 -4.47
N ILE A 65 -12.46 -12.08 -3.42
CA ILE A 65 -13.67 -11.66 -2.70
C ILE A 65 -13.39 -11.39 -1.24
N ASN A 66 -14.21 -10.54 -0.64
CA ASN A 66 -14.28 -10.36 0.80
C ASN A 66 -15.75 -10.35 1.21
N VAL A 67 -16.11 -11.17 2.18
CA VAL A 67 -17.48 -11.33 2.70
C VAL A 67 -17.51 -10.84 4.13
N GLY A 68 -18.36 -9.88 4.44
CA GLY A 68 -18.58 -9.37 5.80
C GLY A 68 -17.37 -8.73 6.46
N GLY A 69 -16.37 -8.23 5.68
CA GLY A 69 -15.15 -7.66 6.23
C GLY A 69 -14.13 -8.70 6.71
N ALA A 70 -14.33 -9.98 6.39
CA ALA A 70 -13.37 -11.05 6.63
C ALA A 70 -12.10 -10.89 5.78
N ASN A 71 -11.16 -11.84 5.90
CA ASN A 71 -9.97 -11.85 5.06
C ASN A 71 -10.34 -12.03 3.58
N GLU A 72 -9.51 -11.45 2.71
CA GLU A 72 -9.65 -11.59 1.28
C GLU A 72 -9.42 -13.06 0.85
N ILE A 73 -10.32 -13.59 0.04
CA ILE A 73 -10.28 -14.95 -0.49
C ILE A 73 -10.04 -14.88 -2.00
N ALA A 74 -8.95 -15.46 -2.46
CA ALA A 74 -8.63 -15.52 -3.88
C ALA A 74 -9.66 -16.39 -4.63
N LEU A 75 -10.07 -15.93 -5.83
CA LEU A 75 -10.92 -16.72 -6.71
C LEU A 75 -10.10 -17.82 -7.38
N ARG A 76 -10.62 -19.03 -7.38
CA ARG A 76 -10.04 -20.19 -8.09
C ARG A 76 -10.26 -20.06 -9.59
N ARG A 77 -11.41 -19.51 -9.98
CA ARG A 77 -11.79 -19.29 -11.38
C ARG A 77 -12.58 -18.00 -11.51
N VAL A 78 -12.26 -17.26 -12.55
CA VAL A 78 -13.06 -16.15 -13.06
C VAL A 78 -13.18 -16.33 -14.56
N THR A 79 -14.41 -16.38 -15.07
CA THR A 79 -14.68 -16.44 -16.51
C THR A 79 -15.54 -15.26 -16.89
N VAL A 80 -15.19 -14.58 -17.98
CA VAL A 80 -15.96 -13.48 -18.54
C VAL A 80 -16.29 -13.80 -19.99
N ALA A 81 -17.57 -13.89 -20.30
CA ALA A 81 -18.10 -14.16 -21.64
C ALA A 81 -19.18 -13.12 -21.98
N GLY A 82 -18.78 -12.10 -22.73
CA GLY A 82 -19.65 -10.95 -22.98
C GLY A 82 -19.98 -10.21 -21.68
N ASN A 83 -21.27 -10.19 -21.32
CA ASN A 83 -21.75 -9.60 -20.08
C ASN A 83 -21.92 -10.61 -18.92
N HIS A 84 -21.60 -11.89 -19.15
CA HIS A 84 -21.67 -12.93 -18.12
C HIS A 84 -20.32 -13.08 -17.41
N VAL A 85 -20.36 -13.08 -16.10
CA VAL A 85 -19.19 -13.26 -15.22
C VAL A 85 -19.47 -14.42 -14.28
N THR A 86 -18.68 -15.48 -14.39
CA THR A 86 -18.74 -16.61 -13.47
C THR A 86 -17.57 -16.53 -12.50
N ILE A 87 -17.83 -16.68 -11.21
CA ILE A 87 -16.82 -16.70 -10.17
C ILE A 87 -16.91 -17.98 -9.35
N GLU A 88 -15.75 -18.54 -9.01
CA GLU A 88 -15.63 -19.66 -8.09
C GLU A 88 -14.49 -19.37 -7.11
N SER A 89 -14.75 -19.54 -5.83
CA SER A 89 -13.73 -19.47 -4.78
C SER A 89 -13.89 -20.63 -3.81
N GLY A 90 -12.87 -20.83 -2.99
CA GLY A 90 -12.92 -21.76 -1.87
C GLY A 90 -11.68 -21.58 -1.01
N ALA A 91 -11.89 -21.51 0.30
CA ALA A 91 -10.84 -21.43 1.29
C ALA A 91 -11.18 -22.28 2.50
N GLU A 92 -10.17 -22.85 3.10
CA GLU A 92 -10.31 -23.48 4.42
C GLU A 92 -10.28 -22.40 5.49
N SER A 93 -11.19 -22.52 6.46
CA SER A 93 -11.27 -21.61 7.62
C SER A 93 -11.38 -22.42 8.91
N ARG A 94 -11.29 -21.74 10.04
CA ARG A 94 -11.47 -22.38 11.35
C ARG A 94 -12.89 -22.93 11.58
N ILE A 95 -13.86 -22.45 10.84
CA ILE A 95 -15.26 -22.89 10.92
C ILE A 95 -15.62 -23.88 9.80
N GLY A 96 -14.65 -24.34 9.03
CA GLY A 96 -14.80 -25.25 7.89
C GLY A 96 -14.49 -24.59 6.56
N ALA A 97 -14.64 -25.35 5.48
CA ALA A 97 -14.45 -24.85 4.14
C ALA A 97 -15.51 -23.78 3.80
N ILE A 98 -15.08 -22.68 3.24
CA ILE A 98 -15.95 -21.64 2.68
C ILE A 98 -15.80 -21.68 1.17
N ALA A 99 -16.87 -21.88 0.44
CA ALA A 99 -16.86 -21.86 -1.02
C ALA A 99 -18.01 -21.00 -1.55
N ILE A 100 -17.74 -20.26 -2.64
CA ILE A 100 -18.75 -19.53 -3.38
C ILE A 100 -18.65 -19.89 -4.85
N ALA A 101 -19.79 -20.12 -5.47
CA ALA A 101 -19.93 -20.25 -6.92
C ALA A 101 -21.11 -19.38 -7.35
N ALA A 102 -20.88 -18.42 -8.25
CA ALA A 102 -21.94 -17.52 -8.69
C ALA A 102 -21.84 -17.17 -10.18
N GLU A 103 -23.02 -16.99 -10.78
CA GLU A 103 -23.18 -16.48 -12.12
C GLU A 103 -23.77 -15.07 -12.04
N LEU A 104 -23.03 -14.11 -12.57
CA LEU A 104 -23.32 -12.69 -12.47
C LEU A 104 -23.51 -12.12 -13.87
N THR A 105 -24.40 -11.15 -13.98
CA THR A 105 -24.62 -10.40 -15.22
C THR A 105 -24.16 -8.96 -15.03
N LEU A 106 -23.33 -8.50 -15.95
CA LEU A 106 -22.83 -7.15 -16.03
C LEU A 106 -23.81 -6.27 -16.78
N ASP A 107 -24.28 -5.20 -16.15
CA ASP A 107 -25.14 -4.16 -16.75
C ASP A 107 -24.55 -2.78 -16.40
N GLY A 108 -23.77 -2.22 -17.31
CA GLY A 108 -23.04 -0.97 -17.10
C GLY A 108 -22.13 -1.01 -15.86
N ASN A 109 -22.51 -0.28 -14.83
CA ASN A 109 -21.79 -0.22 -13.55
C ASN A 109 -22.39 -1.13 -12.46
N LYS A 110 -23.29 -2.03 -12.84
CA LYS A 110 -23.89 -3.02 -11.95
C LYS A 110 -23.43 -4.42 -12.33
N LEU A 111 -23.23 -5.24 -11.33
CA LEU A 111 -22.90 -6.65 -11.47
C LEU A 111 -23.78 -7.42 -10.48
N GLY A 112 -24.74 -8.18 -10.97
CA GLY A 112 -25.71 -8.85 -10.12
C GLY A 112 -26.05 -10.23 -10.62
N GLY A 113 -26.49 -11.11 -9.70
CA GLY A 113 -26.88 -12.47 -10.06
C GLY A 113 -27.09 -13.36 -8.85
N ALA A 114 -27.05 -14.66 -9.09
CA ALA A 114 -27.30 -15.67 -8.07
C ALA A 114 -26.14 -16.65 -7.98
N GLY A 115 -26.08 -17.35 -6.87
CA GLY A 115 -25.05 -18.35 -6.66
C GLY A 115 -25.32 -19.23 -5.43
N THR A 116 -24.31 -19.96 -5.05
CA THR A 116 -24.31 -20.80 -3.84
C THR A 116 -23.14 -20.40 -2.97
N LEU A 117 -23.39 -20.15 -1.71
CA LEU A 117 -22.39 -20.00 -0.67
C LEU A 117 -22.44 -21.25 0.23
N SER A 118 -21.33 -21.93 0.40
CA SER A 118 -21.21 -23.07 1.33
C SER A 118 -20.32 -22.68 2.49
N VAL A 119 -20.76 -22.99 3.71
CA VAL A 119 -19.97 -22.90 4.92
C VAL A 119 -19.94 -24.29 5.54
N GLY A 120 -18.80 -24.97 5.46
CA GLY A 120 -18.70 -26.38 5.74
C GLY A 120 -19.59 -27.20 4.77
N PRO A 121 -20.37 -28.18 5.24
CA PRO A 121 -21.22 -29.02 4.39
C PRO A 121 -22.56 -28.38 4.00
N LEU A 122 -22.86 -27.16 4.44
CA LEU A 122 -24.17 -26.54 4.27
C LEU A 122 -24.16 -25.52 3.13
N PRO A 123 -24.75 -25.85 1.96
CA PRO A 123 -24.93 -24.90 0.88
C PRO A 123 -26.16 -24.03 1.11
N ALA A 124 -26.07 -22.76 0.80
CA ALA A 124 -27.16 -21.79 0.80
C ALA A 124 -27.20 -21.05 -0.54
N SER A 125 -28.40 -20.89 -1.08
CA SER A 125 -28.60 -20.03 -2.26
C SER A 125 -28.40 -18.57 -1.87
N VAL A 126 -27.68 -17.82 -2.71
CA VAL A 126 -27.40 -16.42 -2.47
C VAL A 126 -27.76 -15.57 -3.67
N THR A 127 -28.15 -14.33 -3.40
CA THR A 127 -28.26 -13.26 -4.39
C THR A 127 -27.14 -12.25 -4.15
N ILE A 128 -26.48 -11.81 -5.21
CA ILE A 128 -25.37 -10.87 -5.19
C ILE A 128 -25.77 -9.63 -5.98
N GLU A 129 -25.62 -8.46 -5.35
CA GLU A 129 -25.86 -7.17 -5.98
C GLU A 129 -24.67 -6.25 -5.72
N LEU A 130 -23.95 -5.89 -6.77
CA LEU A 130 -22.73 -5.08 -6.69
C LEU A 130 -22.85 -3.87 -7.60
N GLN A 131 -22.23 -2.80 -7.18
CA GLN A 131 -21.95 -1.63 -8.01
C GLN A 131 -20.44 -1.51 -8.22
N ARG A 132 -20.07 -1.13 -9.43
CA ARG A 132 -18.68 -0.75 -9.70
C ARG A 132 -18.29 0.36 -8.74
N GLN A 133 -17.24 0.11 -8.00
CA GLN A 133 -16.60 1.22 -7.34
C GLN A 133 -16.12 2.15 -8.45
N PRO A 134 -16.50 3.42 -8.46
CA PRO A 134 -15.79 4.33 -9.32
C PRO A 134 -14.32 3.99 -9.04
N ARG A 135 -13.59 3.63 -10.10
CA ARG A 135 -12.16 3.77 -10.02
C ARG A 135 -12.07 5.21 -9.50
N ALA A 136 -11.79 5.34 -8.20
CA ALA A 136 -11.25 6.59 -7.80
C ALA A 136 -10.23 6.80 -8.90
N ASP A 137 -10.30 7.86 -9.65
CA ASP A 137 -9.13 8.43 -10.24
C ASP A 137 -8.22 8.74 -9.04
N VAL A 138 -7.77 7.67 -8.43
CA VAL A 138 -6.51 7.63 -7.79
C VAL A 138 -5.65 7.93 -8.99
N LEU A 139 -5.45 9.20 -9.24
CA LEU A 139 -4.22 9.68 -9.82
C LEU A 139 -3.21 8.82 -9.10
N GLN A 140 -2.78 7.72 -9.77
CA GLN A 140 -1.72 6.90 -9.18
C GLN A 140 -0.70 7.97 -8.86
N PRO A 141 -0.46 8.25 -7.57
CA PRO A 141 0.41 9.34 -7.24
C PRO A 141 1.61 9.02 -8.11
N VAL A 142 1.96 9.94 -9.02
CA VAL A 142 3.20 9.83 -9.78
C VAL A 142 4.25 10.14 -8.74
N VAL A 143 4.34 9.23 -7.78
CA VAL A 143 5.37 9.22 -6.79
C VAL A 143 6.58 8.79 -7.60
N GLU A 144 7.30 9.80 -8.06
CA GLU A 144 8.66 9.56 -8.44
C GLU A 144 9.25 8.80 -7.26
N GLN A 145 9.82 7.63 -7.52
CA GLN A 145 10.46 6.78 -6.50
C GLN A 145 11.68 7.50 -5.92
N ARG A 146 11.43 8.63 -5.28
CA ARG A 146 12.43 9.56 -4.76
C ARG A 146 12.17 9.84 -3.30
N ALA A 147 13.24 10.08 -2.59
CA ALA A 147 13.20 10.55 -1.21
C ALA A 147 12.34 11.82 -1.04
N ALA A 148 12.24 12.67 -2.08
CA ALA A 148 11.47 13.91 -2.07
C ALA A 148 9.98 13.75 -1.70
N TYR A 149 9.37 12.58 -1.93
CA TYR A 149 8.00 12.30 -1.49
C TYR A 149 7.82 12.53 0.00
N PHE A 150 8.78 12.10 0.82
CA PHE A 150 8.69 12.18 2.26
C PHE A 150 8.92 13.58 2.81
N VAL A 151 9.58 14.47 2.08
CA VAL A 151 9.94 15.81 2.57
C VAL A 151 8.71 16.60 3.02
N GLY A 152 8.77 17.11 4.24
CA GLY A 152 7.71 17.88 4.87
C GLY A 152 7.39 17.39 6.28
N ARG A 153 6.32 17.94 6.84
CA ARG A 153 5.82 17.56 8.16
C ARG A 153 4.61 16.66 8.03
N TRP A 154 4.57 15.61 8.84
CA TRP A 154 3.55 14.58 8.87
C TRP A 154 3.03 14.38 10.29
N THR A 155 1.76 14.25 10.46
CA THR A 155 1.18 13.67 11.69
C THR A 155 1.10 12.17 11.53
N PHE A 156 1.22 11.43 12.62
CA PHE A 156 1.08 9.99 12.58
C PHE A 156 0.43 9.44 13.84
N GLU A 157 -0.21 8.30 13.65
CA GLU A 157 -0.68 7.41 14.69
C GLU A 157 -0.10 6.01 14.46
N TYR A 158 0.50 5.44 15.48
CA TYR A 158 0.97 4.06 15.49
C TYR A 158 0.20 3.26 16.53
N LEU A 159 -0.42 2.19 16.09
CA LEU A 159 -1.13 1.21 16.91
C LEU A 159 -0.35 -0.10 16.90
N GLY A 160 0.23 -0.47 18.02
CA GLY A 160 1.04 -1.68 18.12
C GLY A 160 1.45 -2.00 19.54
N GLY A 161 2.02 -3.18 19.70
CA GLY A 161 2.51 -3.63 20.99
C GLY A 161 3.80 -2.95 21.41
N GLU A 162 4.02 -2.87 22.72
CA GLU A 162 5.35 -2.66 23.27
C GLU A 162 6.17 -3.93 23.06
N PHE A 163 7.34 -3.79 22.48
CA PHE A 163 8.22 -4.91 22.20
C PHE A 163 9.68 -4.46 22.21
N PRO A 164 10.31 -4.32 23.40
CA PRO A 164 11.71 -3.99 23.49
C PRO A 164 12.59 -5.07 22.82
N PRO A 165 13.64 -4.69 22.13
CA PRO A 165 14.14 -3.33 21.90
C PRO A 165 13.55 -2.64 20.66
N LEU A 166 12.55 -3.25 19.97
CA LEU A 166 12.11 -2.84 18.64
C LEU A 166 10.98 -1.81 18.62
N SER A 167 10.11 -1.78 19.64
CA SER A 167 8.95 -0.89 19.68
C SER A 167 8.66 -0.40 21.09
N PRO A 168 8.44 0.92 21.28
CA PRO A 168 7.98 1.47 22.55
C PRO A 168 6.47 1.33 22.76
N GLY A 169 5.74 0.70 21.84
CA GLY A 169 4.28 0.61 21.90
C GLY A 169 3.53 1.66 21.07
N SER A 170 2.23 1.77 21.32
CA SER A 170 1.33 2.70 20.63
C SER A 170 1.74 4.14 20.90
N ARG A 171 1.70 4.98 19.84
CA ARG A 171 2.14 6.36 19.92
C ARG A 171 1.53 7.24 18.85
N THR A 172 1.39 8.51 19.16
CA THR A 172 0.96 9.56 18.22
C THR A 172 1.96 10.69 18.24
N GLY A 173 2.08 11.40 17.13
CA GLY A 173 3.02 12.50 17.07
C GLY A 173 3.20 13.12 15.70
N THR A 174 4.36 13.74 15.52
CA THR A 174 4.76 14.33 14.24
C THR A 174 6.10 13.78 13.79
N ALA A 175 6.22 13.58 12.48
CA ALA A 175 7.47 13.25 11.81
C ALA A 175 7.82 14.40 10.86
N THR A 176 9.01 14.97 11.01
CA THR A 176 9.52 16.03 10.14
C THR A 176 10.65 15.47 9.30
N PHE A 177 10.46 15.41 8.00
CA PHE A 177 11.44 14.93 7.04
C PHE A 177 12.07 16.13 6.32
N THR A 178 13.36 16.29 6.44
CA THR A 178 14.13 17.41 5.86
C THR A 178 15.18 16.87 4.89
N SER A 179 15.16 17.35 3.65
CA SER A 179 16.22 17.03 2.69
C SER A 179 17.53 17.68 3.13
N THR A 180 18.56 16.87 3.32
CA THR A 180 19.93 17.32 3.63
C THR A 180 20.82 17.25 2.39
N SER A 181 20.46 16.46 1.40
CA SER A 181 21.04 16.41 0.05
C SER A 181 19.96 15.86 -0.92
N PRO A 182 20.18 15.85 -2.23
CA PRO A 182 19.23 15.24 -3.19
C PRO A 182 18.87 13.78 -2.87
N GLU A 183 19.76 13.07 -2.22
CA GLU A 183 19.65 11.64 -1.95
C GLU A 183 19.43 11.33 -0.44
N THR A 184 19.52 12.32 0.44
CA THR A 184 19.48 12.07 1.89
C THR A 184 18.43 12.92 2.57
N ILE A 185 17.65 12.28 3.44
CA ILE A 185 16.64 12.88 4.29
C ILE A 185 16.98 12.62 5.75
N ALA A 186 17.02 13.68 6.54
CA ALA A 186 16.99 13.59 8.00
C ALA A 186 15.54 13.64 8.47
N THR A 187 15.20 12.81 9.44
CA THR A 187 13.87 12.75 10.03
C THR A 187 13.95 12.92 11.54
N ILE A 188 13.10 13.77 12.07
CA ILE A 188 12.86 13.89 13.50
C ILE A 188 11.43 13.44 13.78
N ILE A 189 11.28 12.49 14.69
CA ILE A 189 9.98 12.03 15.18
C ILE A 189 9.84 12.52 16.62
N ASP A 190 8.83 13.36 16.84
CA ASP A 190 8.41 13.81 18.15
C ASP A 190 7.04 13.19 18.44
N ALA A 191 7.00 12.29 19.42
CA ALA A 191 5.82 11.50 19.73
C ALA A 191 5.50 11.52 21.23
N SER A 192 4.35 11.00 21.57
CA SER A 192 3.93 10.66 22.93
C SER A 192 3.67 9.15 23.03
N VAL A 193 4.32 8.52 24.01
CA VAL A 193 4.11 7.12 24.41
C VAL A 193 3.58 7.13 25.83
N ASP A 194 2.37 6.67 26.07
CA ASP A 194 1.71 6.71 27.38
C ASP A 194 1.76 8.09 28.05
N GLY A 195 1.55 9.14 27.25
CA GLY A 195 1.60 10.53 27.73
C GLY A 195 3.01 11.09 27.98
N LYS A 196 4.06 10.31 27.77
CA LYS A 196 5.47 10.75 27.94
C LYS A 196 6.09 11.13 26.61
N PRO A 197 6.90 12.20 26.57
CA PRO A 197 7.61 12.57 25.35
C PRO A 197 8.56 11.45 24.89
N HIS A 198 8.52 11.16 23.61
CA HIS A 198 9.39 10.19 22.94
C HIS A 198 9.95 10.80 21.66
N ARG A 199 11.27 10.73 21.50
CA ARG A 199 11.94 11.31 20.33
C ARG A 199 12.84 10.30 19.65
N GLU A 200 12.75 10.25 18.32
CA GLU A 200 13.61 9.45 17.46
C GLU A 200 14.24 10.33 16.37
N GLN A 201 15.42 9.94 15.90
CA GLN A 201 16.09 10.57 14.77
C GLN A 201 16.42 9.49 13.74
N TRP A 202 16.03 9.73 12.49
CA TRP A 202 16.34 8.83 11.40
C TRP A 202 17.13 9.57 10.33
N SER A 203 17.98 8.81 9.64
CA SER A 203 18.62 9.25 8.40
C SER A 203 18.29 8.24 7.32
N MET A 204 17.70 8.70 6.25
CA MET A 204 17.36 7.88 5.08
C MET A 204 18.18 8.34 3.88
N THR A 205 18.92 7.43 3.27
CA THR A 205 19.69 7.68 2.05
C THR A 205 19.13 6.82 0.92
N PHE A 206 18.85 7.44 -0.21
CA PHE A 206 18.39 6.80 -1.42
C PHE A 206 19.53 6.67 -2.42
N ASP A 207 19.78 5.47 -2.91
CA ASP A 207 20.71 5.20 -3.99
C ASP A 207 19.93 5.08 -5.32
N ALA A 208 20.08 6.09 -6.17
CA ALA A 208 19.39 6.16 -7.46
C ALA A 208 19.85 5.07 -8.45
N ALA A 209 21.07 4.56 -8.32
CA ALA A 209 21.60 3.55 -9.23
C ALA A 209 21.04 2.15 -8.94
N THR A 210 20.86 1.83 -7.68
CA THR A 210 20.36 0.52 -7.24
C THR A 210 18.88 0.54 -6.86
N HIS A 211 18.24 1.70 -6.81
CA HIS A 211 16.89 1.94 -6.29
C HIS A 211 16.69 1.42 -4.84
N MET A 212 17.77 1.40 -4.07
CA MET A 212 17.75 0.98 -2.68
C MET A 212 17.75 2.16 -1.74
N LEU A 213 17.19 1.96 -0.55
CA LEU A 213 17.22 2.90 0.56
C LEU A 213 17.95 2.26 1.73
N ALA A 214 18.77 3.06 2.41
CA ALA A 214 19.33 2.71 3.70
C ALA A 214 18.75 3.66 4.76
N VAL A 215 18.29 3.12 5.88
CA VAL A 215 17.73 3.91 6.98
C VAL A 215 18.44 3.57 8.25
N VAL A 216 18.97 4.59 8.91
CA VAL A 216 19.57 4.50 10.25
C VAL A 216 18.64 5.19 11.24
N GLU A 217 18.18 4.46 12.24
CA GLU A 217 17.25 4.94 13.26
C GLU A 217 17.97 5.01 14.60
N ARG A 218 18.01 6.22 15.20
CA ARG A 218 18.53 6.47 16.53
C ARG A 218 17.38 6.84 17.46
N ARG A 219 17.24 6.07 18.52
CA ARG A 219 16.23 6.26 19.55
C ARG A 219 16.86 6.81 20.81
N ALA A 220 16.06 7.43 21.68
CA ALA A 220 16.50 7.91 22.97
C ALA A 220 17.01 6.77 23.88
N SER A 221 16.46 5.57 23.70
CA SER A 221 16.87 4.34 24.39
C SER A 221 16.82 3.15 23.42
N GLY A 222 17.72 2.20 23.59
CA GLY A 222 17.80 1.00 22.76
C GLY A 222 18.90 1.06 21.69
N PRO A 223 19.03 0.00 20.90
CA PRO A 223 20.03 -0.09 19.84
C PRO A 223 19.68 0.80 18.65
N GLU A 224 20.71 1.25 17.94
CA GLU A 224 20.55 1.82 16.61
C GLU A 224 20.07 0.74 15.65
N LEU A 225 19.07 1.05 14.83
CA LEU A 225 18.55 0.14 13.83
C LEU A 225 19.01 0.56 12.43
N LEU A 226 19.71 -0.33 11.76
CA LEU A 226 20.08 -0.17 10.36
C LEU A 226 19.09 -1.01 9.50
N SER A 227 18.36 -0.36 8.63
CA SER A 227 17.45 -1.01 7.69
C SER A 227 17.92 -0.81 6.25
N VAL A 228 17.73 -1.82 5.44
CA VAL A 228 17.85 -1.72 3.98
C VAL A 228 16.46 -1.92 3.39
N ALA A 229 16.14 -1.12 2.39
CA ALA A 229 14.83 -1.15 1.76
C ALA A 229 14.94 -1.14 0.24
N SER A 230 13.90 -1.66 -0.40
CA SER A 230 13.72 -1.58 -1.85
C SER A 230 12.25 -1.36 -2.18
N TRP A 231 12.01 -0.71 -3.31
CA TRP A 231 10.68 -0.60 -3.90
C TRP A 231 10.21 -1.97 -4.38
N GLN A 232 9.12 -2.45 -3.84
CA GLN A 232 8.47 -3.71 -4.26
C GLN A 232 7.50 -3.46 -5.41
N THR A 233 6.86 -2.29 -5.38
CA THR A 233 5.98 -1.75 -6.41
C THR A 233 6.19 -0.23 -6.47
N PRO A 234 5.62 0.49 -7.44
CA PRO A 234 5.68 1.96 -7.46
C PRO A 234 5.19 2.64 -6.18
N LEU A 235 4.35 1.97 -5.39
CA LEU A 235 3.71 2.52 -4.19
C LEU A 235 4.06 1.77 -2.90
N ALA A 236 4.97 0.80 -2.95
CA ALA A 236 5.30 0.01 -1.77
C ALA A 236 6.81 -0.17 -1.59
N ILE A 237 7.29 0.11 -0.39
CA ILE A 237 8.68 -0.05 0.01
C ILE A 237 8.75 -1.06 1.15
N ARG A 238 9.63 -2.04 1.03
CA ARG A 238 9.91 -2.98 2.12
C ARG A 238 11.25 -2.68 2.73
N PHE A 239 11.25 -2.45 4.03
CA PHE A 239 12.42 -2.28 4.88
C PHE A 239 12.66 -3.55 5.69
N THR A 240 13.92 -3.93 5.85
CA THR A 240 14.32 -5.01 6.77
C THR A 240 15.55 -4.58 7.53
N THR A 241 15.51 -4.66 8.86
CA THR A 241 16.67 -4.31 9.69
C THR A 241 17.76 -5.36 9.57
N ALA A 242 18.99 -4.94 9.71
CA ALA A 242 20.05 -5.85 10.15
C ALA A 242 19.61 -6.53 11.46
N PRO A 243 20.04 -7.79 11.72
CA PRO A 243 19.78 -8.44 12.99
C PRO A 243 20.36 -7.62 14.16
N VAL A 244 19.58 -7.49 15.22
CA VAL A 244 19.95 -6.78 16.45
C VAL A 244 20.01 -7.78 17.60
N ASP A 245 21.17 -7.94 18.21
CA ASP A 245 21.36 -8.80 19.40
C ASP A 245 21.05 -7.97 20.67
N HIS A 246 20.12 -8.46 21.48
CA HIS A 246 19.72 -7.83 22.73
C HIS A 246 19.24 -8.89 23.74
N GLY A 247 19.75 -8.84 24.96
CA GLY A 247 19.36 -9.79 26.01
C GLY A 247 19.59 -11.26 25.63
N GLY A 248 20.64 -11.57 24.86
CA GLY A 248 20.97 -12.93 24.42
C GLY A 248 20.07 -13.48 23.30
N ARG A 249 19.21 -12.66 22.74
CA ARG A 249 18.33 -13.01 21.61
C ARG A 249 18.59 -12.13 20.41
N ARG A 250 18.30 -12.63 19.23
CA ARG A 250 18.45 -11.94 17.95
C ARG A 250 17.11 -11.48 17.42
N TYR A 251 16.98 -10.19 17.15
CA TYR A 251 15.76 -9.54 16.69
C TYR A 251 15.93 -8.99 15.28
N GLN A 252 14.86 -9.05 14.49
CA GLN A 252 14.73 -8.34 13.23
C GLN A 252 13.37 -7.66 13.15
N LEU A 253 13.35 -6.48 12.55
CA LEU A 253 12.14 -5.74 12.23
C LEU A 253 11.99 -5.69 10.71
N ARG A 254 10.78 -5.89 10.23
CA ARG A 254 10.40 -5.69 8.84
C ARG A 254 9.25 -4.71 8.77
N ARG A 255 9.32 -3.76 7.86
CA ARG A 255 8.28 -2.77 7.60
C ARG A 255 7.85 -2.83 6.15
N LEU A 256 6.55 -2.81 5.92
CA LEU A 256 5.97 -2.53 4.62
C LEU A 256 5.36 -1.13 4.67
N LEU A 257 6.00 -0.18 3.99
CA LEU A 257 5.46 1.15 3.75
C LEU A 257 4.64 1.11 2.47
N GLN A 258 3.41 1.65 2.54
CA GLN A 258 2.48 1.70 1.44
C GLN A 258 2.01 3.14 1.24
N ILE A 259 2.34 3.71 0.08
CA ILE A 259 1.90 5.04 -0.32
C ILE A 259 0.43 4.95 -0.70
N VAL A 260 -0.41 5.74 -0.03
CA VAL A 260 -1.86 5.78 -0.23
C VAL A 260 -2.25 6.93 -1.15
N SER A 261 -1.58 8.09 -0.98
CA SER A 261 -1.77 9.29 -1.80
C SER A 261 -0.48 10.13 -1.79
N ASP A 262 -0.50 11.29 -2.43
CA ASP A 262 0.58 12.29 -2.35
C ASP A 262 0.74 12.91 -0.95
N THR A 263 -0.27 12.74 -0.09
CA THR A 263 -0.32 13.29 1.27
C THR A 263 -0.51 12.23 2.36
N SER A 264 -0.52 10.94 2.02
CA SER A 264 -0.70 9.90 3.03
C SER A 264 0.03 8.60 2.68
N PHE A 265 0.59 7.96 3.69
CA PHE A 265 1.15 6.61 3.59
C PHE A 265 0.91 5.84 4.89
N SER A 266 0.99 4.53 4.81
CA SER A 266 0.90 3.64 5.96
C SER A 266 2.14 2.77 6.10
N VAL A 267 2.41 2.29 7.31
CA VAL A 267 3.51 1.38 7.61
C VAL A 267 2.99 0.21 8.43
N THR A 268 3.12 -0.99 7.92
CA THR A 268 2.90 -2.22 8.71
C THR A 268 4.23 -2.71 9.22
N GLU A 269 4.33 -2.93 10.53
CA GLU A 269 5.51 -3.47 11.19
C GLU A 269 5.33 -4.93 11.55
N GLU A 270 6.38 -5.71 11.33
CA GLU A 270 6.48 -7.12 11.69
C GLU A 270 7.85 -7.37 12.32
N PHE A 271 7.94 -8.34 13.22
CA PHE A 271 9.17 -8.71 13.90
C PHE A 271 9.43 -10.21 13.85
N SER A 272 10.70 -10.57 13.93
CA SER A 272 11.19 -11.92 14.09
C SER A 272 12.16 -11.99 15.26
N VAL A 273 12.16 -13.09 15.98
CA VAL A 273 13.08 -13.37 17.07
C VAL A 273 13.75 -14.71 16.79
N ASP A 274 15.09 -14.72 16.86
CA ASP A 274 15.93 -15.91 16.64
C ASP A 274 15.65 -16.63 15.30
N GLY A 275 15.31 -15.85 14.26
CA GLY A 275 14.99 -16.38 12.94
C GLY A 275 13.61 -17.03 12.80
N ALA A 276 12.74 -16.93 13.81
CA ALA A 276 11.36 -17.39 13.72
C ALA A 276 10.58 -16.62 12.63
N PRO A 277 9.46 -17.15 12.13
CA PRO A 277 8.62 -16.43 11.17
C PRO A 277 8.22 -15.04 11.68
N PHE A 278 8.18 -14.07 10.77
CA PHE A 278 7.74 -12.71 11.07
C PHE A 278 6.31 -12.69 11.58
N ARG A 279 6.07 -11.94 12.66
CA ARG A 279 4.76 -11.71 13.27
C ARG A 279 4.44 -10.23 13.25
N ARG A 280 3.17 -9.88 13.12
CA ARG A 280 2.71 -8.49 13.14
C ARG A 280 3.03 -7.87 14.50
N LEU A 281 3.63 -6.67 14.47
CA LEU A 281 3.94 -5.85 15.63
C LEU A 281 2.96 -4.69 15.75
N GLY A 282 2.73 -3.96 14.64
CA GLY A 282 1.85 -2.81 14.64
C GLY A 282 1.61 -2.24 13.26
N HIS A 283 0.92 -1.11 13.24
CA HIS A 283 0.58 -0.38 12.04
C HIS A 283 0.58 1.12 12.33
N ALA A 284 1.12 1.91 11.42
CA ALA A 284 1.07 3.36 11.49
C ALA A 284 0.40 3.93 10.24
N THR A 285 -0.29 5.05 10.43
CA THR A 285 -0.78 5.91 9.36
C THR A 285 -0.11 7.28 9.48
N PHE A 286 0.27 7.84 8.35
CA PHE A 286 0.92 9.14 8.26
C PHE A 286 0.12 10.04 7.33
N GLU A 287 -0.12 11.28 7.76
CA GLU A 287 -0.79 12.29 6.97
C GLU A 287 0.04 13.58 6.93
N LYS A 288 0.26 14.10 5.73
CA LYS A 288 1.05 15.31 5.52
C LYS A 288 0.29 16.52 6.03
N THR A 289 0.93 17.29 6.90
CA THR A 289 0.35 18.55 7.36
C THR A 289 0.53 19.61 6.28
N LYS A 290 -0.51 20.39 6.08
CA LYS A 290 -0.50 21.54 5.15
C LYS A 290 0.39 22.68 5.66
#